data_8e95c7eb92af1fb226685b5ac2cb3298
#
_entry.id   8e95c7eb92af1fb226685b5ac2cb3298
#
_cell.length_a   1.000
_cell.length_b   1.000
_cell.length_c   1.000
_cell.angle_alpha   90.00
_cell.angle_beta   90.00
_cell.angle_gamma   90.00
#
_symmetry.space_group_name_H-M   'P 1'
#
loop_
_entity.id
_entity.type
_entity.pdbx_description
1 polymer ?
#
loop_
_entity_poly.entity_id
_entity_poly.type
_entity_poly.pdbx_seq_one_letter_code
_entity_poly.pdbx_strand_id
1 'polypeptide(L)'
;MAQTAKPTPTRKARREAARAGGEFFARPAGPNHRRYEALRGYLYEGLPAEEAAARARYSVATLRSAVRDFRAGKTGFFTTPRPGPTRAPAKNAARERIIQLRRAGHSATEISEALAGTPTPLNRTGVAEVLAEAGFGRLAVRPPAERGAPYRDHPRRAEVMDFAELPARAQTKAAGLLLAVPELVALDLPGMVAAAGYPGTSVIPAVGYLLSLLALKLTGVRRVSHVDDLAADPGAGLFAGLTALPKATALTTYSYRLDHARQQAMLAALGKAMLASDLIADAGGDLDLDFHAIMHWGEDVALEKHYVPRRSQRTRSVLTFFAQDAATDTLVYANADLTKATQAGEALAFAEHWQALTGRWPALLVMDQKVTTQPVLAELNARGIGFLTLRMRSPALTRHIQALPAAACAPCAWTVTAPTAARRSSTSKPPCPPTPTPSASSSSTASAATPQP
;
A
#
# COMPACT_ATOMS: atom_id res chain seq x y z
N MET A 1 8.50 -16.64 -68.76
CA MET A 1 8.60 -15.19 -68.48
C MET A 1 8.77 -15.00 -66.95
N ALA A 2 9.97 -14.75 -66.52
CA ALA A 2 10.26 -14.54 -65.11
C ALA A 2 9.89 -13.10 -64.72
N GLN A 3 8.97 -12.95 -63.77
CA GLN A 3 8.66 -11.67 -63.16
C GLN A 3 9.80 -11.27 -62.21
N THR A 4 10.58 -10.28 -62.60
CA THR A 4 11.59 -9.62 -61.80
C THR A 4 10.91 -8.93 -60.60
N ALA A 5 11.13 -9.42 -59.41
CA ALA A 5 10.69 -8.78 -58.18
C ALA A 5 11.35 -7.36 -58.06
N LYS A 6 10.54 -6.30 -57.93
CA LYS A 6 11.03 -4.95 -57.67
C LYS A 6 11.83 -4.93 -56.36
N PRO A 7 13.01 -4.32 -56.32
CA PRO A 7 13.82 -4.24 -55.12
C PRO A 7 13.08 -3.45 -54.04
N THR A 8 13.07 -4.01 -52.85
CA THR A 8 12.48 -3.38 -51.63
C THR A 8 13.21 -2.06 -51.37
N PRO A 9 12.53 -0.91 -51.29
CA PRO A 9 13.20 0.38 -51.10
C PRO A 9 13.95 0.43 -49.78
N THR A 10 15.17 0.96 -49.82
CA THR A 10 16.05 1.12 -48.65
C THR A 10 15.41 2.03 -47.58
N ARG A 11 15.81 1.87 -46.32
CA ARG A 11 15.30 2.65 -45.18
C ARG A 11 15.38 4.17 -45.39
N LYS A 12 16.35 4.66 -46.18
CA LYS A 12 16.54 6.05 -46.53
C LYS A 12 15.46 6.53 -47.51
N ALA A 13 15.18 5.74 -48.56
CA ALA A 13 14.16 6.02 -49.54
C ALA A 13 12.72 6.01 -48.96
N ARG A 14 12.44 5.13 -47.96
CA ARG A 14 11.14 5.12 -47.25
C ARG A 14 10.96 6.36 -46.35
N ARG A 15 12.06 6.94 -45.87
CA ARG A 15 12.03 8.15 -45.01
C ARG A 15 11.80 9.41 -45.81
N GLU A 16 12.30 9.45 -47.04
CA GLU A 16 12.11 10.58 -47.98
C GLU A 16 10.72 10.59 -48.63
N ALA A 17 10.05 9.45 -48.62
CA ALA A 17 8.68 9.32 -49.14
C ALA A 17 7.57 9.52 -48.07
N ALA A 18 7.93 9.85 -46.83
CA ALA A 18 6.94 10.08 -45.79
C ALA A 18 6.19 11.40 -46.05
N ARG A 19 4.86 11.30 -46.16
CA ARG A 19 4.00 12.47 -46.29
C ARG A 19 4.04 13.32 -45.01
N ALA A 20 3.67 14.61 -45.12
CA ALA A 20 3.54 15.48 -43.95
C ALA A 20 2.68 14.82 -42.87
N GLY A 21 3.13 14.79 -41.63
CA GLY A 21 2.49 14.07 -40.51
C GLY A 21 2.94 12.62 -40.28
N GLY A 22 3.75 12.04 -41.21
CA GLY A 22 4.28 10.69 -41.04
C GLY A 22 5.25 10.54 -39.87
N GLU A 23 5.78 11.64 -39.36
CA GLU A 23 6.64 11.70 -38.19
C GLU A 23 5.96 11.20 -36.91
N PHE A 24 4.64 11.38 -36.81
CA PHE A 24 3.85 10.86 -35.70
C PHE A 24 4.01 9.35 -35.55
N PHE A 25 3.97 8.60 -36.65
CA PHE A 25 4.11 7.15 -36.65
C PHE A 25 5.57 6.70 -36.47
N ALA A 26 6.53 7.53 -36.87
CA ALA A 26 7.94 7.22 -36.73
C ALA A 26 8.48 7.52 -35.33
N ARG A 27 7.83 8.42 -34.57
CA ARG A 27 8.24 8.85 -33.22
C ARG A 27 7.07 8.74 -32.25
N PRO A 28 6.70 7.52 -31.81
CA PRO A 28 5.59 7.31 -30.90
C PRO A 28 5.75 8.11 -29.61
N ALA A 29 4.78 8.98 -29.31
CA ALA A 29 4.82 9.88 -28.16
C ALA A 29 4.55 9.18 -26.82
N GLY A 30 3.77 8.08 -26.82
CA GLY A 30 3.35 7.40 -25.59
C GLY A 30 3.63 5.90 -25.58
N PRO A 31 3.51 5.24 -24.40
CA PRO A 31 3.74 3.79 -24.26
C PRO A 31 2.82 2.93 -25.12
N ASN A 32 1.53 3.28 -25.19
CA ASN A 32 0.54 2.55 -26.01
C ASN A 32 0.81 2.72 -27.51
N HIS A 33 1.19 3.91 -27.93
CA HIS A 33 1.56 4.18 -29.32
C HIS A 33 2.81 3.38 -29.71
N ARG A 34 3.84 3.37 -28.89
CA ARG A 34 5.05 2.53 -29.12
C ARG A 34 4.72 1.06 -29.20
N ARG A 35 3.84 0.57 -28.31
CA ARG A 35 3.42 -0.83 -28.30
C ARG A 35 2.63 -1.19 -29.54
N TYR A 36 1.74 -0.31 -29.97
CA TYR A 36 0.98 -0.48 -31.21
C TYR A 36 1.90 -0.55 -32.44
N GLU A 37 2.81 0.39 -32.58
CA GLU A 37 3.74 0.43 -33.73
C GLU A 37 4.69 -0.78 -33.74
N ALA A 38 5.14 -1.25 -32.57
CA ALA A 38 5.94 -2.48 -32.49
C ALA A 38 5.18 -3.71 -32.97
N LEU A 39 3.92 -3.86 -32.55
CA LEU A 39 3.07 -4.97 -32.95
C LEU A 39 2.66 -4.86 -34.43
N ARG A 40 2.37 -3.66 -34.92
CA ARG A 40 2.07 -3.41 -36.34
C ARG A 40 3.25 -3.78 -37.21
N GLY A 41 4.47 -3.34 -36.84
CA GLY A 41 5.69 -3.69 -37.57
C GLY A 41 5.93 -5.19 -37.63
N TYR A 42 5.75 -5.90 -36.52
CA TYR A 42 5.98 -7.33 -36.45
C TYR A 42 4.86 -8.16 -37.09
N LEU A 43 3.59 -7.90 -36.75
CA LEU A 43 2.45 -8.74 -37.15
C LEU A 43 1.90 -8.39 -38.54
N TYR A 44 1.92 -7.12 -38.93
CA TYR A 44 1.32 -6.67 -40.20
C TYR A 44 2.37 -6.37 -41.29
N GLU A 45 3.47 -5.69 -40.93
CA GLU A 45 4.54 -5.38 -41.87
C GLU A 45 5.52 -6.56 -42.07
N GLY A 46 5.44 -7.60 -41.23
CA GLY A 46 6.27 -8.80 -41.33
C GLY A 46 7.75 -8.56 -41.01
N LEU A 47 8.08 -7.53 -40.25
CA LEU A 47 9.45 -7.22 -39.89
C LEU A 47 10.04 -8.30 -38.98
N PRO A 48 11.36 -8.60 -39.08
CA PRO A 48 12.05 -9.42 -38.10
C PRO A 48 11.86 -8.91 -36.68
N ALA A 49 11.82 -9.82 -35.70
CA ALA A 49 11.53 -9.45 -34.31
C ALA A 49 12.54 -8.46 -33.76
N GLU A 50 13.79 -8.56 -34.14
CA GLU A 50 14.89 -7.67 -33.75
C GLU A 50 14.63 -6.24 -34.29
N GLU A 51 14.22 -6.13 -35.55
CA GLU A 51 13.94 -4.83 -36.19
C GLU A 51 12.68 -4.16 -35.64
N ALA A 52 11.61 -4.92 -35.48
CA ALA A 52 10.36 -4.43 -34.90
C ALA A 52 10.53 -3.97 -33.44
N ALA A 53 11.30 -4.70 -32.65
CA ALA A 53 11.63 -4.34 -31.28
C ALA A 53 12.52 -3.09 -31.23
N ALA A 54 13.56 -3.02 -32.04
CA ALA A 54 14.47 -1.87 -32.09
C ALA A 54 13.76 -0.58 -32.49
N ARG A 55 12.82 -0.59 -33.43
CA ARG A 55 11.99 0.57 -33.81
C ARG A 55 11.23 1.16 -32.63
N ALA A 56 10.69 0.29 -31.79
CA ALA A 56 9.91 0.71 -30.63
C ALA A 56 10.77 0.91 -29.36
N ARG A 57 12.08 0.75 -29.44
CA ARG A 57 13.03 0.74 -28.31
C ARG A 57 12.67 -0.32 -27.26
N TYR A 58 12.26 -1.50 -27.70
CA TYR A 58 12.00 -2.66 -26.88
C TYR A 58 13.07 -3.73 -27.05
N SER A 59 13.20 -4.61 -26.05
CA SER A 59 13.91 -5.86 -26.23
C SER A 59 13.03 -6.86 -27.04
N VAL A 60 13.65 -7.83 -27.68
CA VAL A 60 12.93 -8.89 -28.39
C VAL A 60 12.00 -9.67 -27.43
N ALA A 61 12.44 -9.88 -26.18
CA ALA A 61 11.63 -10.51 -25.15
C ALA A 61 10.37 -9.71 -24.82
N THR A 62 10.50 -8.37 -24.74
CA THR A 62 9.37 -7.45 -24.51
C THR A 62 8.38 -7.50 -25.67
N LEU A 63 8.87 -7.53 -26.92
CA LEU A 63 8.02 -7.64 -28.10
C LEU A 63 7.26 -8.97 -28.10
N ARG A 64 7.94 -10.10 -27.84
CA ARG A 64 7.29 -11.42 -27.77
C ARG A 64 6.20 -11.47 -26.69
N SER A 65 6.44 -10.87 -25.54
CA SER A 65 5.43 -10.73 -24.48
C SER A 65 4.23 -9.91 -24.95
N ALA A 66 4.48 -8.78 -25.62
CA ALA A 66 3.42 -7.93 -26.18
C ALA A 66 2.58 -8.66 -27.25
N VAL A 67 3.22 -9.48 -28.12
CA VAL A 67 2.53 -10.31 -29.12
C VAL A 67 1.63 -11.35 -28.45
N ARG A 68 2.13 -12.03 -27.42
CA ARG A 68 1.35 -13.00 -26.63
C ARG A 68 0.12 -12.36 -26.01
N ASP A 69 0.31 -11.20 -25.36
CA ASP A 69 -0.78 -10.47 -24.70
C ASP A 69 -1.82 -9.93 -25.69
N PHE A 70 -1.37 -9.51 -26.88
CA PHE A 70 -2.25 -9.09 -27.96
C PHE A 70 -3.08 -10.25 -28.50
N ARG A 71 -2.46 -11.40 -28.80
CA ARG A 71 -3.17 -12.61 -29.24
C ARG A 71 -4.15 -13.16 -28.22
N ALA A 72 -3.86 -12.95 -26.94
CA ALA A 72 -4.76 -13.30 -25.82
C ALA A 72 -5.90 -12.28 -25.60
N GLY A 73 -6.03 -11.24 -26.44
CA GLY A 73 -7.06 -10.21 -26.30
C GLY A 73 -6.88 -9.28 -25.06
N LYS A 74 -5.73 -9.33 -24.40
CA LYS A 74 -5.46 -8.56 -23.18
C LYS A 74 -5.03 -7.11 -23.45
N THR A 75 -4.85 -6.73 -24.70
CA THR A 75 -4.35 -5.40 -25.09
C THR A 75 -5.39 -4.66 -25.92
N GLY A 76 -5.99 -3.61 -25.36
CA GLY A 76 -6.81 -2.64 -26.08
C GLY A 76 -5.99 -1.37 -26.36
N PHE A 77 -5.82 -1.01 -27.65
CA PHE A 77 -5.13 0.22 -28.05
C PHE A 77 -6.07 1.40 -28.24
N PHE A 78 -7.27 1.11 -28.67
CA PHE A 78 -8.29 2.10 -29.02
C PHE A 78 -9.49 1.85 -28.12
N THR A 79 -9.57 2.61 -27.04
CA THR A 79 -10.79 2.72 -26.26
C THR A 79 -11.70 3.70 -27.00
N THR A 80 -12.86 3.24 -27.43
CA THR A 80 -13.92 4.16 -27.88
C THR A 80 -14.26 5.01 -26.65
N PRO A 81 -14.01 6.33 -26.67
CA PRO A 81 -14.47 7.18 -25.59
C PRO A 81 -15.98 7.02 -25.54
N ARG A 82 -16.51 6.56 -24.43
CA ARG A 82 -17.94 6.73 -24.16
C ARG A 82 -18.14 8.23 -23.99
N PRO A 83 -18.79 8.94 -24.90
CA PRO A 83 -19.11 10.32 -24.68
C PRO A 83 -19.94 10.35 -23.39
N GLY A 84 -19.40 10.96 -22.35
CA GLY A 84 -20.20 11.33 -21.19
C GLY A 84 -21.35 12.22 -21.66
N PRO A 85 -22.40 12.37 -20.84
CA PRO A 85 -23.52 13.23 -21.21
C PRO A 85 -22.96 14.62 -21.54
N THR A 86 -23.08 15.04 -22.77
CA THR A 86 -22.66 16.36 -23.28
C THR A 86 -23.48 17.50 -22.67
N ARG A 87 -24.56 17.16 -21.96
CA ARG A 87 -25.42 18.07 -21.21
C ARG A 87 -25.61 17.50 -19.81
N ALA A 88 -25.54 18.35 -18.79
CA ALA A 88 -25.86 18.02 -17.41
C ALA A 88 -27.26 18.57 -17.08
N PRO A 89 -28.36 17.92 -17.50
CA PRO A 89 -29.70 18.49 -17.45
C PRO A 89 -30.10 18.88 -16.01
N ALA A 90 -29.72 18.08 -15.02
CA ALA A 90 -29.99 18.41 -13.60
C ALA A 90 -29.24 19.68 -13.15
N LYS A 91 -27.99 19.86 -13.54
CA LYS A 91 -27.21 21.07 -13.22
C LYS A 91 -27.81 22.31 -13.90
N ASN A 92 -28.20 22.19 -15.17
CA ASN A 92 -28.79 23.28 -15.93
C ASN A 92 -30.14 23.69 -15.36
N ALA A 93 -31.00 22.74 -15.03
CA ALA A 93 -32.31 23.01 -14.44
C ALA A 93 -32.22 23.60 -13.02
N ALA A 94 -31.24 23.20 -12.24
CA ALA A 94 -31.04 23.72 -10.88
C ALA A 94 -30.23 25.04 -10.84
N ARG A 95 -29.58 25.46 -11.95
CA ARG A 95 -28.59 26.54 -11.98
C ARG A 95 -29.11 27.86 -11.40
N GLU A 96 -30.29 28.31 -11.86
CA GLU A 96 -30.85 29.58 -11.39
C GLU A 96 -31.17 29.54 -9.89
N ARG A 97 -31.73 28.44 -9.42
CA ARG A 97 -32.03 28.25 -8.00
C ARG A 97 -30.77 28.21 -7.14
N ILE A 98 -29.71 27.57 -7.61
CA ILE A 98 -28.40 27.56 -6.94
C ILE A 98 -27.83 28.97 -6.83
N ILE A 99 -27.90 29.76 -7.91
CA ILE A 99 -27.41 31.14 -7.96
C ILE A 99 -28.23 32.04 -7.00
N GLN A 100 -29.54 31.89 -6.97
CA GLN A 100 -30.41 32.63 -6.04
C GLN A 100 -30.05 32.34 -4.60
N LEU A 101 -29.95 31.04 -4.22
CA LEU A 101 -29.57 30.65 -2.86
C LEU A 101 -28.16 31.14 -2.50
N ARG A 102 -27.23 31.12 -3.45
CA ARG A 102 -25.88 31.62 -3.24
C ARG A 102 -25.85 33.13 -2.98
N ARG A 103 -26.64 33.90 -3.74
CA ARG A 103 -26.81 35.34 -3.53
C ARG A 103 -27.45 35.64 -2.19
N ALA A 104 -28.32 34.78 -1.69
CA ALA A 104 -28.89 34.82 -0.35
C ALA A 104 -27.88 34.39 0.75
N GLY A 105 -26.64 34.09 0.40
CA GLY A 105 -25.59 33.78 1.38
C GLY A 105 -25.49 32.29 1.77
N HIS A 106 -26.21 31.37 1.10
CA HIS A 106 -26.13 29.94 1.42
C HIS A 106 -24.82 29.31 0.95
N SER A 107 -24.27 28.44 1.76
CA SER A 107 -23.10 27.60 1.42
C SER A 107 -23.48 26.51 0.42
N ALA A 108 -22.49 25.89 -0.23
CA ALA A 108 -22.74 24.79 -1.17
C ALA A 108 -23.41 23.58 -0.47
N THR A 109 -23.20 23.39 0.82
CA THR A 109 -23.86 22.34 1.61
C THR A 109 -25.33 22.67 1.84
N GLU A 110 -25.64 23.87 2.34
CA GLU A 110 -27.01 24.33 2.56
C GLU A 110 -27.83 24.34 1.27
N ILE A 111 -27.19 24.71 0.14
CA ILE A 111 -27.81 24.66 -1.19
C ILE A 111 -28.11 23.20 -1.60
N SER A 112 -27.17 22.27 -1.38
CA SER A 112 -27.37 20.85 -1.67
C SER A 112 -28.53 20.26 -0.85
N GLU A 113 -28.63 20.63 0.42
CA GLU A 113 -29.73 20.21 1.31
C GLU A 113 -31.07 20.80 0.85
N ALA A 114 -31.09 22.07 0.47
CA ALA A 114 -32.30 22.72 -0.06
C ALA A 114 -32.77 22.12 -1.39
N LEU A 115 -31.88 21.48 -2.14
CA LEU A 115 -32.19 20.81 -3.40
C LEU A 115 -32.54 19.32 -3.22
N ALA A 116 -32.28 18.73 -2.07
CA ALA A 116 -32.47 17.28 -1.86
C ALA A 116 -33.94 16.80 -2.08
N GLY A 117 -34.92 17.65 -1.76
CA GLY A 117 -36.34 17.38 -1.97
C GLY A 117 -36.93 17.86 -3.30
N THR A 118 -36.09 18.35 -4.23
CA THR A 118 -36.55 18.89 -5.50
C THR A 118 -36.43 17.85 -6.63
N PRO A 119 -37.09 18.06 -7.79
CA PRO A 119 -36.96 17.17 -8.96
C PRO A 119 -35.53 17.13 -9.53
N THR A 120 -34.65 18.04 -9.14
CA THR A 120 -33.29 18.13 -9.60
C THR A 120 -32.28 18.14 -8.43
N PRO A 121 -32.22 17.06 -7.64
CA PRO A 121 -31.30 17.00 -6.52
C PRO A 121 -29.85 17.01 -7.02
N LEU A 122 -29.03 17.84 -6.39
CA LEU A 122 -27.60 17.92 -6.65
C LEU A 122 -26.82 17.77 -5.35
N ASN A 123 -25.79 16.96 -5.37
CA ASN A 123 -24.86 16.86 -4.27
C ASN A 123 -24.00 18.13 -4.17
N ARG A 124 -23.32 18.29 -3.04
CA ARG A 124 -22.44 19.43 -2.74
C ARG A 124 -21.41 19.70 -3.84
N THR A 125 -20.83 18.64 -4.44
CA THR A 125 -19.83 18.76 -5.51
C THR A 125 -20.47 19.35 -6.76
N GLY A 126 -21.63 18.85 -7.19
CA GLY A 126 -22.37 19.37 -8.33
C GLY A 126 -22.80 20.84 -8.14
N VAL A 127 -23.20 21.21 -6.92
CA VAL A 127 -23.50 22.61 -6.57
C VAL A 127 -22.24 23.47 -6.65
N ALA A 128 -21.11 22.99 -6.10
CA ALA A 128 -19.84 23.73 -6.15
C ALA A 128 -19.34 23.96 -7.58
N GLU A 129 -19.50 22.98 -8.47
CA GLU A 129 -19.16 23.12 -9.89
C GLU A 129 -20.03 24.19 -10.57
N VAL A 130 -21.34 24.17 -10.35
CA VAL A 130 -22.25 25.20 -10.90
C VAL A 130 -21.89 26.59 -10.39
N LEU A 131 -21.54 26.71 -9.08
CA LEU A 131 -21.12 27.97 -8.49
C LEU A 131 -19.79 28.48 -9.07
N ALA A 132 -18.82 27.58 -9.27
CA ALA A 132 -17.54 27.91 -9.89
C ALA A 132 -17.71 28.37 -11.34
N GLU A 133 -18.53 27.65 -12.12
CA GLU A 133 -18.89 28.04 -13.50
C GLU A 133 -19.62 29.39 -13.57
N ALA A 134 -20.38 29.74 -12.52
CA ALA A 134 -21.07 31.01 -12.41
C ALA A 134 -20.20 32.12 -11.80
N GLY A 135 -18.90 31.86 -11.53
CA GLY A 135 -17.95 32.85 -11.05
C GLY A 135 -18.06 33.20 -9.56
N PHE A 136 -18.76 32.39 -8.76
CA PHE A 136 -18.86 32.63 -7.32
C PHE A 136 -17.59 32.12 -6.58
N GLY A 137 -16.92 33.03 -5.86
CA GLY A 137 -15.85 32.71 -4.93
C GLY A 137 -16.33 32.04 -3.64
N ARG A 138 -15.39 31.77 -2.72
CA ARG A 138 -15.71 31.30 -1.37
C ARG A 138 -16.47 32.39 -0.61
N LEU A 139 -17.48 31.95 0.17
CA LEU A 139 -18.13 32.86 1.12
C LEU A 139 -17.17 33.26 2.24
N ALA A 140 -17.30 34.46 2.73
CA ALA A 140 -16.69 34.88 3.98
C ALA A 140 -17.09 33.90 5.11
N VAL A 141 -16.17 33.66 6.04
CA VAL A 141 -16.45 32.79 7.19
C VAL A 141 -17.48 33.52 8.08
N ARG A 142 -18.68 32.93 8.20
CA ARG A 142 -19.73 33.49 9.08
C ARG A 142 -19.29 33.41 10.55
N PRO A 143 -19.69 34.37 11.38
CA PRO A 143 -19.59 34.26 12.83
C PRO A 143 -20.23 32.96 13.33
N PRO A 144 -19.75 32.38 14.44
CA PRO A 144 -20.31 31.11 14.97
C PRO A 144 -21.83 31.15 15.21
N ALA A 145 -22.37 32.32 15.61
CA ALA A 145 -23.79 32.51 15.86
C ALA A 145 -24.69 32.46 14.60
N GLU A 146 -24.11 32.73 13.43
CA GLU A 146 -24.83 32.70 12.13
C GLU A 146 -24.62 31.40 11.35
N ARG A 147 -23.83 30.47 11.89
CA ARG A 147 -23.64 29.16 11.27
C ARG A 147 -24.85 28.32 11.61
N GLY A 148 -25.47 27.72 10.59
CA GLY A 148 -26.45 26.67 10.81
C GLY A 148 -25.86 25.52 11.61
N ALA A 149 -26.71 24.62 12.11
CA ALA A 149 -26.25 23.42 12.80
C ALA A 149 -25.09 22.75 12.03
N PRO A 150 -24.00 22.36 12.67
CA PRO A 150 -22.89 21.72 11.99
C PRO A 150 -23.40 20.46 11.30
N TYR A 151 -23.00 20.26 10.05
CA TYR A 151 -23.28 19.04 9.25
C TYR A 151 -22.97 17.75 10.03
N ARG A 152 -22.06 17.87 10.99
CA ARG A 152 -21.62 16.81 11.88
C ARG A 152 -21.20 17.44 13.20
N ASP A 153 -21.58 16.80 14.28
CA ASP A 153 -21.12 17.20 15.60
C ASP A 153 -19.60 17.22 15.70
N HIS A 154 -19.07 18.21 16.37
CA HIS A 154 -17.66 18.22 16.69
C HIS A 154 -17.40 17.18 17.78
N PRO A 155 -16.33 16.39 17.67
CA PRO A 155 -15.96 15.46 18.73
C PRO A 155 -15.71 16.24 20.03
N ARG A 156 -16.28 15.74 21.12
CA ARG A 156 -16.08 16.22 22.49
C ARG A 156 -15.58 15.03 23.32
N ARG A 157 -14.94 15.29 24.43
CA ARG A 157 -14.58 14.24 25.38
C ARG A 157 -15.84 13.59 25.92
N ALA A 158 -15.82 12.26 26.07
CA ALA A 158 -16.99 11.52 26.58
C ALA A 158 -17.33 11.90 28.02
N GLU A 159 -16.33 12.34 28.80
CA GLU A 159 -16.51 12.82 30.20
C GLU A 159 -17.41 14.05 30.29
N VAL A 160 -17.60 14.78 29.20
CA VAL A 160 -18.44 16.00 29.12
C VAL A 160 -19.83 15.63 28.60
N MET A 161 -20.09 14.36 28.29
CA MET A 161 -21.38 13.91 27.80
C MET A 161 -22.39 13.82 28.96
N ASP A 162 -23.51 14.51 28.83
CA ASP A 162 -24.65 14.24 29.71
C ASP A 162 -25.32 12.92 29.25
N PHE A 163 -25.14 11.87 30.03
CA PHE A 163 -25.76 10.58 29.73
C PHE A 163 -27.29 10.62 29.77
N ALA A 164 -27.89 11.63 30.42
CA ALA A 164 -29.34 11.84 30.37
C ALA A 164 -29.85 12.32 29.01
N GLU A 165 -28.99 12.95 28.21
CA GLU A 165 -29.28 13.35 26.82
C GLU A 165 -29.18 12.19 25.82
N LEU A 166 -28.58 11.06 26.22
CA LEU A 166 -28.48 9.88 25.35
C LEU A 166 -29.82 9.17 25.30
N PRO A 167 -30.24 8.67 24.12
CA PRO A 167 -31.43 7.83 24.04
C PRO A 167 -31.22 6.57 24.89
N ALA A 168 -32.24 6.15 25.62
CA ALA A 168 -32.22 4.97 26.50
C ALA A 168 -31.78 3.67 25.77
N ARG A 169 -31.84 3.67 24.44
CA ARG A 169 -31.32 2.61 23.57
C ARG A 169 -30.59 3.26 22.39
N ALA A 170 -29.29 3.11 22.36
CA ALA A 170 -28.47 3.48 21.21
C ALA A 170 -28.15 2.22 20.40
N GLN A 171 -28.33 2.28 19.07
CA GLN A 171 -27.84 1.23 18.17
C GLN A 171 -26.43 1.59 17.73
N THR A 172 -25.53 0.64 17.79
CA THR A 172 -24.15 0.78 17.31
C THR A 172 -23.76 -0.43 16.44
N LYS A 173 -23.11 -0.15 15.32
CA LYS A 173 -22.46 -1.16 14.48
C LYS A 173 -21.07 -1.52 15.02
N ALA A 174 -20.56 -0.73 15.93
CA ALA A 174 -19.20 -0.80 16.47
C ALA A 174 -19.12 -1.44 17.87
N ALA A 175 -20.18 -2.14 18.32
CA ALA A 175 -20.21 -2.76 19.66
C ALA A 175 -19.01 -3.67 19.93
N GLY A 176 -18.53 -4.40 18.93
CA GLY A 176 -17.36 -5.28 19.04
C GLY A 176 -16.08 -4.56 19.44
N LEU A 177 -15.94 -3.26 19.20
CA LEU A 177 -14.78 -2.47 19.65
C LEU A 177 -14.65 -2.45 21.18
N LEU A 178 -15.80 -2.48 21.89
CA LEU A 178 -15.81 -2.40 23.34
C LEU A 178 -15.18 -3.64 24.00
N LEU A 179 -15.12 -4.77 23.26
CA LEU A 179 -14.43 -5.98 23.72
C LEU A 179 -12.91 -5.80 23.85
N ALA A 180 -12.33 -4.86 23.11
CA ALA A 180 -10.90 -4.57 23.20
C ALA A 180 -10.55 -3.61 24.34
N VAL A 181 -11.53 -2.96 24.97
CA VAL A 181 -11.28 -1.94 26.01
C VAL A 181 -10.56 -2.52 27.23
N PRO A 182 -10.91 -3.70 27.78
CA PRO A 182 -10.19 -4.27 28.92
C PRO A 182 -8.69 -4.45 28.64
N GLU A 183 -8.34 -4.95 27.47
CA GLU A 183 -6.94 -5.15 27.05
C GLU A 183 -6.21 -3.81 26.91
N LEU A 184 -6.84 -2.82 26.31
CA LEU A 184 -6.25 -1.48 26.16
C LEU A 184 -6.04 -0.77 27.50
N VAL A 185 -6.91 -1.05 28.48
CA VAL A 185 -6.76 -0.56 29.86
C VAL A 185 -5.64 -1.31 30.57
N ALA A 186 -5.58 -2.64 30.43
CA ALA A 186 -4.52 -3.46 31.02
C ALA A 186 -3.12 -3.07 30.50
N LEU A 187 -3.03 -2.66 29.22
CA LEU A 187 -1.81 -2.15 28.62
C LEU A 187 -1.45 -0.71 29.03
N ASP A 188 -2.29 -0.02 29.77
CA ASP A 188 -2.16 1.42 30.06
C ASP A 188 -1.89 2.27 28.82
N LEU A 189 -2.70 2.07 27.77
CA LEU A 189 -2.54 2.82 26.52
C LEU A 189 -2.47 4.35 26.71
N PRO A 190 -3.28 4.98 27.60
CA PRO A 190 -3.18 6.42 27.87
C PRO A 190 -1.79 6.81 28.42
N GLY A 191 -1.23 6.05 29.35
CA GLY A 191 0.10 6.27 29.91
C GLY A 191 1.19 6.15 28.87
N MET A 192 1.13 5.13 28.01
CA MET A 192 2.06 4.96 26.88
C MET A 192 2.02 6.13 25.89
N VAL A 193 0.82 6.58 25.52
CA VAL A 193 0.62 7.73 24.60
C VAL A 193 1.19 9.01 25.20
N ALA A 194 0.99 9.22 26.51
CA ALA A 194 1.54 10.38 27.22
C ALA A 194 3.07 10.32 27.30
N ALA A 195 3.64 9.16 27.66
CA ALA A 195 5.08 8.96 27.75
C ALA A 195 5.78 9.12 26.40
N ALA A 196 5.14 8.70 25.31
CA ALA A 196 5.65 8.90 23.96
C ALA A 196 5.52 10.35 23.44
N GLY A 197 4.89 11.23 24.20
CA GLY A 197 4.72 12.63 23.84
C GLY A 197 3.82 12.88 22.63
N TYR A 198 2.82 12.03 22.42
CA TYR A 198 1.87 12.20 21.30
C TYR A 198 1.04 13.47 21.53
N PRO A 199 0.93 14.33 20.50
CA PRO A 199 0.22 15.60 20.65
C PRO A 199 -1.30 15.39 20.62
N GLY A 200 -2.01 16.07 21.52
CA GLY A 200 -3.44 16.24 21.46
C GLY A 200 -3.83 17.65 20.99
N THR A 201 -5.10 17.95 21.13
CA THR A 201 -5.66 19.30 21.04
C THR A 201 -6.50 19.59 22.28
N SER A 202 -6.95 20.83 22.45
CA SER A 202 -7.88 21.19 23.52
C SER A 202 -9.21 20.42 23.47
N VAL A 203 -9.60 19.94 22.28
CA VAL A 203 -10.87 19.21 22.04
C VAL A 203 -10.65 17.70 22.02
N ILE A 204 -9.61 17.22 21.34
CA ILE A 204 -9.34 15.81 21.15
C ILE A 204 -8.02 15.46 21.83
N PRO A 205 -8.03 14.66 22.90
CA PRO A 205 -6.82 14.15 23.52
C PRO A 205 -5.99 13.28 22.57
N ALA A 206 -4.68 13.17 22.82
CA ALA A 206 -3.81 12.32 22.01
C ALA A 206 -4.31 10.86 21.91
N VAL A 207 -4.74 10.30 23.04
CA VAL A 207 -5.31 8.95 23.09
C VAL A 207 -6.57 8.82 22.25
N GLY A 208 -7.41 9.85 22.21
CA GLY A 208 -8.63 9.86 21.37
C GLY A 208 -8.32 9.81 19.88
N TYR A 209 -7.24 10.44 19.42
CA TYR A 209 -6.76 10.30 18.04
C TYR A 209 -6.31 8.87 17.75
N LEU A 210 -5.50 8.28 18.64
CA LEU A 210 -4.99 6.93 18.46
C LEU A 210 -6.11 5.89 18.48
N LEU A 211 -7.02 5.96 19.46
CA LEU A 211 -8.18 5.07 19.54
C LEU A 211 -9.12 5.23 18.34
N SER A 212 -9.27 6.45 17.80
CA SER A 212 -10.05 6.66 16.58
C SER A 212 -9.42 5.94 15.37
N LEU A 213 -8.10 6.00 15.21
CA LEU A 213 -7.39 5.26 14.16
C LEU A 213 -7.49 3.74 14.38
N LEU A 214 -7.38 3.29 15.63
CA LEU A 214 -7.53 1.89 15.99
C LEU A 214 -8.96 1.39 15.70
N ALA A 215 -9.98 2.18 16.04
CA ALA A 215 -11.37 1.86 15.72
C ALA A 215 -11.58 1.60 14.23
N LEU A 216 -10.99 2.42 13.35
CA LEU A 216 -11.04 2.22 11.91
C LEU A 216 -10.39 0.87 11.50
N LYS A 217 -9.27 0.52 12.11
CA LYS A 217 -8.57 -0.73 11.80
C LYS A 217 -9.36 -1.96 12.27
N LEU A 218 -9.85 -1.95 13.49
CA LEU A 218 -10.61 -3.05 14.08
C LEU A 218 -11.95 -3.27 13.36
N THR A 219 -12.56 -2.22 12.83
CA THR A 219 -13.81 -2.33 12.04
C THR A 219 -13.59 -2.61 10.56
N GLY A 220 -12.33 -2.78 10.12
CA GLY A 220 -11.99 -3.09 8.73
C GLY A 220 -12.04 -1.90 7.78
N VAL A 221 -12.16 -0.68 8.29
CA VAL A 221 -12.12 0.55 7.49
C VAL A 221 -10.68 0.79 7.02
N ARG A 222 -10.44 0.64 5.72
CA ARG A 222 -9.09 0.64 5.15
C ARG A 222 -8.47 2.02 4.98
N ARG A 223 -9.29 3.07 4.87
CA ARG A 223 -8.84 4.45 4.58
C ARG A 223 -9.38 5.41 5.62
N VAL A 224 -8.54 6.30 6.11
CA VAL A 224 -8.93 7.37 7.03
C VAL A 224 -10.04 8.26 6.46
N SER A 225 -10.05 8.47 5.13
CA SER A 225 -11.11 9.24 4.46
C SER A 225 -12.52 8.63 4.59
N HIS A 226 -12.63 7.36 4.97
CA HIS A 226 -13.90 6.67 5.18
C HIS A 226 -14.36 6.70 6.66
N VAL A 227 -13.72 7.48 7.50
CA VAL A 227 -14.15 7.64 8.90
C VAL A 227 -15.59 8.15 9.01
N ASP A 228 -16.05 8.88 8.01
CA ASP A 228 -17.41 9.41 7.99
C ASP A 228 -18.49 8.31 7.99
N ASP A 229 -18.17 7.10 7.52
CA ASP A 229 -19.06 5.94 7.57
C ASP A 229 -19.33 5.43 9.00
N LEU A 230 -18.42 5.73 9.94
CA LEU A 230 -18.51 5.37 11.37
C LEU A 230 -18.70 6.58 12.29
N ALA A 231 -18.58 7.77 11.76
CA ALA A 231 -18.49 8.97 12.59
C ALA A 231 -19.74 9.29 13.38
N ALA A 232 -20.90 8.90 12.87
CA ALA A 232 -22.17 9.05 13.56
C ALA A 232 -22.51 7.85 14.48
N ASP A 233 -21.63 6.84 14.55
CA ASP A 233 -21.84 5.67 15.40
C ASP A 233 -21.41 5.99 16.84
N PRO A 234 -22.34 5.94 17.82
CA PRO A 234 -22.02 6.30 19.20
C PRO A 234 -21.03 5.34 19.87
N GLY A 235 -21.05 4.04 19.50
CA GLY A 235 -20.11 3.06 20.04
C GLY A 235 -18.69 3.31 19.59
N ALA A 236 -18.49 3.73 18.34
CA ALA A 236 -17.18 4.10 17.84
C ALA A 236 -16.64 5.36 18.53
N GLY A 237 -17.50 6.35 18.76
CA GLY A 237 -17.16 7.54 19.53
C GLY A 237 -16.73 7.19 20.94
N LEU A 238 -17.55 6.44 21.68
CA LEU A 238 -17.26 6.03 23.07
C LEU A 238 -15.97 5.22 23.16
N PHE A 239 -15.72 4.28 22.24
CA PHE A 239 -14.45 3.55 22.20
C PHE A 239 -13.25 4.50 22.11
N ALA A 240 -13.37 5.60 21.36
CA ALA A 240 -12.32 6.61 21.25
C ALA A 240 -12.27 7.59 22.45
N GLY A 241 -13.13 7.43 23.44
CA GLY A 241 -13.29 8.39 24.55
C GLY A 241 -13.86 9.74 24.09
N LEU A 242 -14.67 9.72 23.04
CA LEU A 242 -15.22 10.89 22.38
C LEU A 242 -16.73 10.72 22.15
N THR A 243 -17.45 11.84 21.95
CA THR A 243 -18.86 11.80 21.54
C THR A 243 -19.07 11.37 20.08
N ALA A 244 -18.05 11.60 19.25
CA ALA A 244 -18.02 11.22 17.84
C ALA A 244 -16.57 11.08 17.38
N LEU A 245 -16.31 10.29 16.34
CA LEU A 245 -14.97 10.19 15.77
C LEU A 245 -14.55 11.51 15.10
N PRO A 246 -13.25 11.87 15.11
CA PRO A 246 -12.73 13.03 14.44
C PRO A 246 -12.99 12.98 12.93
N LYS A 247 -13.07 14.15 12.30
CA LYS A 247 -13.21 14.25 10.82
C LYS A 247 -12.00 13.68 10.10
N ALA A 248 -12.21 13.20 8.88
CA ALA A 248 -11.15 12.66 8.02
C ALA A 248 -9.93 13.59 7.91
N THR A 249 -10.16 14.90 7.78
CA THR A 249 -9.08 15.90 7.73
C THR A 249 -8.28 15.97 9.04
N ALA A 250 -8.94 15.87 10.19
CA ALA A 250 -8.27 15.90 11.49
C ALA A 250 -7.39 14.66 11.69
N LEU A 251 -7.89 13.47 11.32
CA LEU A 251 -7.12 12.22 11.39
C LEU A 251 -5.97 12.17 10.37
N THR A 252 -6.20 12.65 9.15
CA THR A 252 -5.15 12.70 8.12
C THR A 252 -4.03 13.65 8.52
N THR A 253 -4.36 14.84 9.01
CA THR A 253 -3.35 15.82 9.44
C THR A 253 -2.68 15.43 10.75
N TYR A 254 -3.26 14.54 11.54
CA TYR A 254 -2.67 14.06 12.78
C TYR A 254 -1.34 13.32 12.54
N SER A 255 -1.24 12.51 11.48
CA SER A 255 -0.02 11.78 11.15
C SER A 255 1.18 12.70 10.92
N TYR A 256 0.97 13.91 10.40
CA TYR A 256 2.04 14.90 10.20
C TYR A 256 2.56 15.54 11.49
N ARG A 257 1.90 15.30 12.62
CA ARG A 257 2.34 15.78 13.95
C ARG A 257 3.21 14.76 14.67
N LEU A 258 3.29 13.53 14.16
CA LEU A 258 4.06 12.44 14.74
C LEU A 258 5.40 12.35 14.02
N ASP A 259 6.46 12.70 14.72
CA ASP A 259 7.82 12.48 14.25
C ASP A 259 8.31 11.06 14.56
N HIS A 260 9.43 10.69 13.98
CA HIS A 260 10.02 9.37 14.15
C HIS A 260 10.34 9.07 15.62
N ALA A 261 10.86 10.04 16.38
CA ALA A 261 11.22 9.84 17.78
C ALA A 261 10.01 9.45 18.65
N ARG A 262 8.86 10.14 18.46
CA ARG A 262 7.62 9.79 19.15
C ARG A 262 7.11 8.40 18.79
N GLN A 263 7.19 8.04 17.51
CA GLN A 263 6.79 6.71 17.04
C GLN A 263 7.66 5.62 17.68
N GLN A 264 8.96 5.81 17.73
CA GLN A 264 9.90 4.88 18.39
C GLN A 264 9.66 4.79 19.91
N ALA A 265 9.40 5.91 20.57
CA ALA A 265 9.05 5.93 21.99
C ALA A 265 7.76 5.15 22.28
N MET A 266 6.74 5.29 21.41
CA MET A 266 5.49 4.52 21.51
C MET A 266 5.73 3.03 21.30
N LEU A 267 6.52 2.65 20.30
CA LEU A 267 6.90 1.25 20.06
C LEU A 267 7.64 0.65 21.25
N ALA A 268 8.58 1.40 21.83
CA ALA A 268 9.31 0.94 23.02
C ALA A 268 8.38 0.75 24.25
N ALA A 269 7.43 1.67 24.45
CA ALA A 269 6.44 1.55 25.51
C ALA A 269 5.51 0.34 25.30
N LEU A 270 5.01 0.17 24.07
CA LEU A 270 4.17 -0.96 23.68
C LEU A 270 4.94 -2.29 23.83
N GLY A 271 6.17 -2.37 23.35
CA GLY A 271 7.00 -3.56 23.46
C GLY A 271 7.22 -3.98 24.92
N LYS A 272 7.46 -3.02 25.84
CA LYS A 272 7.57 -3.29 27.28
C LYS A 272 6.27 -3.87 27.85
N ALA A 273 5.13 -3.30 27.49
CA ALA A 273 3.82 -3.80 27.92
C ALA A 273 3.53 -5.21 27.36
N MET A 274 3.90 -5.47 26.11
CA MET A 274 3.74 -6.77 25.47
C MET A 274 4.63 -7.85 26.11
N LEU A 275 5.86 -7.51 26.51
CA LEU A 275 6.73 -8.40 27.28
C LEU A 275 6.16 -8.70 28.67
N ALA A 276 5.62 -7.69 29.34
CA ALA A 276 5.04 -7.83 30.66
C ALA A 276 3.73 -8.65 30.69
N SER A 277 3.03 -8.73 29.54
CA SER A 277 1.77 -9.46 29.38
C SER A 277 1.92 -10.81 28.67
N ASP A 278 3.14 -11.32 28.51
CA ASP A 278 3.46 -12.57 27.82
C ASP A 278 2.93 -12.66 26.36
N LEU A 279 2.63 -11.51 25.75
CA LEU A 279 2.23 -11.45 24.33
C LEU A 279 3.40 -11.70 23.38
N ILE A 280 4.63 -11.51 23.87
CA ILE A 280 5.86 -11.89 23.20
C ILE A 280 6.43 -13.07 23.99
N ALA A 281 6.50 -14.23 23.35
CA ALA A 281 7.09 -15.39 23.98
C ALA A 281 8.60 -15.21 24.08
N ASP A 282 9.14 -15.49 25.22
CA ASP A 282 10.56 -15.47 25.58
C ASP A 282 11.43 -14.43 24.82
N ALA A 283 11.83 -13.40 25.52
CA ALA A 283 12.62 -12.25 25.03
C ALA A 283 13.97 -12.58 24.34
N GLY A 284 14.24 -13.80 23.95
CA GLY A 284 15.44 -14.25 23.26
C GLY A 284 15.16 -14.97 21.96
N GLY A 285 13.92 -14.86 21.44
CA GLY A 285 13.42 -15.66 20.36
C GLY A 285 14.00 -15.38 18.98
N ASP A 286 13.48 -16.15 18.04
CA ASP A 286 13.73 -16.02 16.62
C ASP A 286 12.79 -14.94 16.06
N LEU A 287 13.31 -14.05 15.22
CA LEU A 287 12.58 -12.89 14.71
C LEU A 287 12.60 -12.87 13.18
N ASP A 288 11.44 -12.78 12.58
CA ASP A 288 11.27 -12.65 11.14
C ASP A 288 11.26 -11.15 10.76
N LEU A 289 12.10 -10.78 9.79
CA LEU A 289 12.25 -9.40 9.31
C LEU A 289 11.86 -9.28 7.84
N ASP A 290 11.01 -8.30 7.52
CA ASP A 290 10.61 -8.06 6.12
C ASP A 290 10.39 -6.58 5.83
N PHE A 291 10.61 -6.21 4.55
CA PHE A 291 10.25 -4.91 4.00
C PHE A 291 8.95 -4.99 3.23
N HIS A 292 8.08 -4.05 3.47
CA HIS A 292 6.85 -3.90 2.71
C HIS A 292 6.74 -2.51 2.08
N ALA A 293 6.39 -2.45 0.79
CA ALA A 293 6.19 -1.19 0.08
C ALA A 293 4.69 -0.85 0.01
N ILE A 294 4.25 0.14 0.76
CA ILE A 294 2.87 0.64 0.76
C ILE A 294 2.73 1.70 -0.32
N MET A 295 1.93 1.40 -1.36
CA MET A 295 1.71 2.34 -2.47
C MET A 295 1.08 3.64 -1.98
N HIS A 296 1.65 4.75 -2.42
CA HIS A 296 1.14 6.09 -2.17
C HIS A 296 0.46 6.64 -3.44
N TRP A 297 -0.73 7.19 -3.26
CA TRP A 297 -1.56 7.73 -4.36
C TRP A 297 -1.67 9.25 -4.31
N GLY A 298 -1.05 9.89 -3.32
CA GLY A 298 -1.02 11.33 -3.19
C GLY A 298 0.03 12.00 -4.09
N GLU A 299 0.11 13.32 -4.00
CA GLU A 299 1.02 14.15 -4.79
C GLU A 299 2.38 14.37 -4.11
N ASP A 300 2.65 13.69 -3.00
CA ASP A 300 3.90 13.84 -2.26
C ASP A 300 5.10 13.45 -3.11
N VAL A 301 5.91 14.46 -3.45
CA VAL A 301 7.05 14.33 -4.36
C VAL A 301 8.25 13.69 -3.67
N ALA A 302 8.32 13.78 -2.35
CA ALA A 302 9.46 13.29 -1.55
C ALA A 302 9.54 11.76 -1.51
N LEU A 303 8.44 11.06 -1.80
CA LEU A 303 8.40 9.60 -1.72
C LEU A 303 9.17 8.92 -2.87
N GLU A 304 10.03 7.99 -2.50
CA GLU A 304 10.78 7.16 -3.43
C GLU A 304 9.90 6.13 -4.15
N LYS A 305 10.41 5.62 -5.28
CA LYS A 305 9.77 4.53 -6.02
C LYS A 305 10.36 3.19 -5.61
N HIS A 306 9.53 2.31 -5.03
CA HIS A 306 9.87 0.94 -4.71
C HIS A 306 9.16 -0.05 -5.64
N TYR A 307 9.71 -1.26 -5.76
CA TYR A 307 9.08 -2.33 -6.54
C TYR A 307 7.90 -2.90 -5.77
N VAL A 308 6.73 -2.90 -6.41
CA VAL A 308 5.50 -3.47 -5.84
C VAL A 308 5.15 -4.75 -6.61
N PRO A 309 5.32 -5.94 -6.01
CA PRO A 309 5.15 -7.22 -6.70
C PRO A 309 3.78 -7.39 -7.36
N ARG A 310 2.70 -7.01 -6.68
CA ARG A 310 1.33 -7.09 -7.21
C ARG A 310 1.12 -6.34 -8.52
N ARG A 311 1.96 -5.33 -8.80
CA ARG A 311 1.87 -4.52 -10.04
C ARG A 311 3.03 -4.77 -10.99
N SER A 312 4.00 -5.58 -10.60
CA SER A 312 5.23 -5.83 -11.36
C SER A 312 5.94 -4.56 -11.85
N GLN A 313 5.84 -3.47 -11.09
CA GLN A 313 6.42 -2.17 -11.44
C GLN A 313 6.87 -1.38 -10.22
N ARG A 314 7.74 -0.39 -10.46
CA ARG A 314 8.15 0.57 -9.42
C ARG A 314 7.14 1.71 -9.35
N THR A 315 6.53 1.90 -8.18
CA THR A 315 5.59 2.99 -7.89
C THR A 315 6.06 3.80 -6.69
N ARG A 316 5.59 5.04 -6.57
CA ARG A 316 5.78 5.82 -5.33
C ARG A 316 5.16 5.05 -4.18
N SER A 317 5.92 4.86 -3.13
CA SER A 317 5.48 4.08 -1.98
C SER A 317 6.26 4.47 -0.72
N VAL A 318 5.63 4.30 0.42
CA VAL A 318 6.29 4.32 1.71
C VAL A 318 6.93 2.96 1.91
N LEU A 319 8.23 2.92 2.13
CA LEU A 319 8.92 1.70 2.51
C LEU A 319 8.72 1.50 4.00
N THR A 320 8.18 0.36 4.39
CA THR A 320 8.00 -0.04 5.78
C THR A 320 8.84 -1.26 6.08
N PHE A 321 9.33 -1.34 7.29
CA PHE A 321 10.02 -2.50 7.84
C PHE A 321 9.23 -3.04 9.01
N PHE A 322 9.15 -4.36 9.13
CA PHE A 322 8.50 -5.05 10.22
C PHE A 322 9.42 -6.11 10.79
N ALA A 323 9.36 -6.27 12.11
CA ALA A 323 9.89 -7.43 12.79
C ALA A 323 8.76 -8.15 13.54
N GLN A 324 8.74 -9.47 13.42
CA GLN A 324 7.72 -10.34 13.98
C GLN A 324 8.40 -11.42 14.82
N ASP A 325 7.84 -11.69 16.01
CA ASP A 325 8.23 -12.84 16.80
C ASP A 325 7.74 -14.13 16.12
N ALA A 326 8.67 -15.02 15.80
CA ALA A 326 8.36 -16.23 15.05
C ALA A 326 7.55 -17.27 15.86
N ALA A 327 7.53 -17.16 17.19
CA ALA A 327 6.80 -18.08 18.06
C ALA A 327 5.31 -17.70 18.19
N THR A 328 5.02 -16.41 18.29
CA THR A 328 3.67 -15.89 18.56
C THR A 328 3.03 -15.23 17.33
N ASP A 329 3.76 -15.10 16.22
CA ASP A 329 3.36 -14.31 15.04
C ASP A 329 3.04 -12.83 15.37
N THR A 330 3.53 -12.33 16.50
CA THR A 330 3.26 -10.97 16.97
C THR A 330 4.26 -9.99 16.37
N LEU A 331 3.76 -8.88 15.81
CA LEU A 331 4.61 -7.78 15.35
C LEU A 331 5.20 -7.05 16.54
N VAL A 332 6.53 -7.04 16.67
CA VAL A 332 7.28 -6.45 17.78
C VAL A 332 7.91 -5.11 17.42
N TYR A 333 8.04 -4.83 16.12
CA TYR A 333 8.64 -3.58 15.64
C TYR A 333 8.07 -3.19 14.27
N ALA A 334 7.98 -1.89 14.03
CA ALA A 334 7.65 -1.33 12.75
C ALA A 334 8.35 0.01 12.53
N ASN A 335 8.83 0.26 11.31
CA ASN A 335 9.38 1.55 10.91
C ASN A 335 8.88 1.90 9.50
N ALA A 336 8.28 3.06 9.34
CA ALA A 336 7.79 3.57 8.05
C ALA A 336 8.58 4.80 7.55
N ASP A 337 9.62 5.22 8.26
CA ASP A 337 10.48 6.36 7.93
C ASP A 337 11.79 5.89 7.30
N LEU A 338 11.68 5.13 6.21
CA LEU A 338 12.81 4.50 5.55
C LEU A 338 12.98 4.99 4.11
N THR A 339 14.23 5.15 3.75
CA THR A 339 14.67 5.45 2.38
C THR A 339 15.60 4.33 1.87
N LYS A 340 15.87 4.33 0.57
CA LYS A 340 16.85 3.39 0.01
C LYS A 340 18.25 3.55 0.59
N ALA A 341 18.57 4.75 1.09
CA ALA A 341 19.84 5.01 1.73
C ALA A 341 19.94 4.39 3.13
N THR A 342 18.82 4.38 3.88
CA THR A 342 18.79 3.92 5.28
C THR A 342 18.37 2.46 5.43
N GLN A 343 17.63 1.91 4.47
CA GLN A 343 17.05 0.56 4.55
C GLN A 343 18.07 -0.55 4.91
N ALA A 344 19.30 -0.45 4.44
CA ALA A 344 20.30 -1.51 4.67
C ALA A 344 20.73 -1.64 6.15
N GLY A 345 20.66 -0.53 6.90
CA GLY A 345 20.99 -0.51 8.32
C GLY A 345 19.86 -0.90 9.25
N GLU A 346 18.64 -1.06 8.74
CA GLU A 346 17.45 -1.21 9.57
C GLU A 346 17.44 -2.50 10.39
N ALA A 347 17.99 -3.59 9.87
CA ALA A 347 18.12 -4.85 10.62
C ALA A 347 19.00 -4.67 11.87
N LEU A 348 20.04 -3.83 11.78
CA LEU A 348 20.91 -3.52 12.91
C LEU A 348 20.21 -2.57 13.90
N ALA A 349 19.54 -1.53 13.39
CA ALA A 349 18.75 -0.62 14.22
C ALA A 349 17.65 -1.36 15.00
N PHE A 350 16.99 -2.33 14.35
CA PHE A 350 16.05 -3.20 15.05
C PHE A 350 16.72 -4.05 16.12
N ALA A 351 17.89 -4.66 15.85
CA ALA A 351 18.60 -5.46 16.84
C ALA A 351 18.99 -4.62 18.07
N GLU A 352 19.40 -3.36 17.87
CA GLU A 352 19.68 -2.40 18.95
C GLU A 352 18.41 -2.04 19.74
N HIS A 353 17.30 -1.81 19.05
CA HIS A 353 16.00 -1.59 19.69
C HIS A 353 15.59 -2.80 20.55
N TRP A 354 15.73 -4.01 20.02
CA TRP A 354 15.41 -5.25 20.74
C TRP A 354 16.28 -5.43 21.98
N GLN A 355 17.58 -5.18 21.85
CA GLN A 355 18.52 -5.24 22.96
C GLN A 355 18.18 -4.21 24.05
N ALA A 356 17.83 -2.98 23.65
CA ALA A 356 17.39 -1.94 24.59
C ALA A 356 16.07 -2.29 25.28
N LEU A 357 15.17 -3.00 24.60
CA LEU A 357 13.88 -3.43 25.10
C LEU A 357 13.99 -4.62 26.08
N THR A 358 14.78 -5.62 25.72
CA THR A 358 14.84 -6.94 26.42
C THR A 358 16.09 -7.15 27.27
N GLY A 359 17.11 -6.29 27.09
CA GLY A 359 18.43 -6.45 27.71
C GLY A 359 19.31 -7.49 27.00
N ARG A 360 18.84 -8.14 25.95
CA ARG A 360 19.56 -9.20 25.22
C ARG A 360 19.51 -8.97 23.72
N TRP A 361 20.57 -9.38 23.01
CA TRP A 361 20.56 -9.41 21.56
C TRP A 361 19.58 -10.48 21.04
N PRO A 362 18.98 -10.29 19.85
CA PRO A 362 18.21 -11.34 19.20
C PRO A 362 19.03 -12.62 19.02
N ALA A 363 18.43 -13.78 19.22
CA ALA A 363 19.11 -15.06 19.01
C ALA A 363 19.26 -15.36 17.51
N LEU A 364 18.20 -15.16 16.72
CA LEU A 364 18.17 -15.41 15.29
C LEU A 364 17.32 -14.37 14.57
N LEU A 365 17.85 -13.78 13.51
CA LEU A 365 17.13 -12.92 12.57
C LEU A 365 16.92 -13.67 11.25
N VAL A 366 15.68 -13.90 10.87
CA VAL A 366 15.32 -14.51 9.59
C VAL A 366 14.87 -13.41 8.64
N MET A 367 15.52 -13.30 7.47
CA MET A 367 15.28 -12.18 6.56
C MET A 367 15.45 -12.53 5.10
N ASP A 368 14.75 -11.83 4.21
CA ASP A 368 14.99 -11.94 2.75
C ASP A 368 16.36 -11.35 2.38
N GLN A 369 16.91 -11.81 1.27
CA GLN A 369 18.21 -11.39 0.70
C GLN A 369 18.34 -9.87 0.47
N LYS A 370 17.23 -9.14 0.40
CA LYS A 370 17.19 -7.70 0.14
C LYS A 370 17.14 -6.84 1.38
N VAL A 371 17.01 -7.44 2.55
CA VAL A 371 16.86 -6.71 3.82
C VAL A 371 18.14 -5.99 4.21
N THR A 372 19.31 -6.55 3.87
CA THR A 372 20.57 -6.01 4.37
C THR A 372 21.75 -6.23 3.42
N THR A 373 22.91 -5.75 3.81
CA THR A 373 24.17 -5.82 3.07
C THR A 373 25.22 -6.67 3.81
N GLN A 374 26.28 -7.10 3.10
CA GLN A 374 27.37 -7.87 3.71
C GLN A 374 28.04 -7.18 4.91
N PRO A 375 28.31 -5.85 4.89
CA PRO A 375 28.84 -5.16 6.06
C PRO A 375 27.92 -5.26 7.28
N VAL A 376 26.60 -5.13 7.11
CA VAL A 376 25.65 -5.26 8.23
C VAL A 376 25.60 -6.70 8.74
N LEU A 377 25.65 -7.71 7.87
CA LEU A 377 25.75 -9.10 8.29
C LEU A 377 27.01 -9.39 9.08
N ALA A 378 28.16 -8.79 8.70
CA ALA A 378 29.39 -8.90 9.45
C ALA A 378 29.26 -8.26 10.86
N GLU A 379 28.58 -7.12 10.96
CA GLU A 379 28.33 -6.45 12.23
C GLU A 379 27.40 -7.26 13.15
N LEU A 380 26.31 -7.83 12.58
CA LEU A 380 25.44 -8.73 13.34
C LEU A 380 26.22 -9.94 13.88
N ASN A 381 27.07 -10.53 13.05
CA ASN A 381 27.93 -11.66 13.47
C ASN A 381 28.95 -11.25 14.55
N ALA A 382 29.52 -10.06 14.46
CA ALA A 382 30.45 -9.55 15.48
C ALA A 382 29.76 -9.34 16.83
N ARG A 383 28.46 -9.07 16.86
CA ARG A 383 27.63 -8.98 18.06
C ARG A 383 27.09 -10.33 18.56
N GLY A 384 27.43 -11.42 17.90
CA GLY A 384 26.96 -12.76 18.24
C GLY A 384 25.50 -13.02 17.86
N ILE A 385 24.92 -12.23 16.98
CA ILE A 385 23.53 -12.37 16.52
C ILE A 385 23.50 -13.39 15.37
N GLY A 386 22.75 -14.47 15.54
CA GLY A 386 22.48 -15.42 14.46
C GLY A 386 21.62 -14.80 13.37
N PHE A 387 21.86 -15.17 12.12
CA PHE A 387 20.98 -14.76 11.04
C PHE A 387 20.80 -15.84 9.99
N LEU A 388 19.62 -15.88 9.36
CA LEU A 388 19.28 -16.72 8.23
C LEU A 388 18.80 -15.83 7.08
N THR A 389 19.53 -15.83 5.96
CA THR A 389 19.15 -15.05 4.79
C THR A 389 19.57 -15.75 3.51
N LEU A 390 18.89 -15.43 2.41
CA LEU A 390 19.26 -15.94 1.11
C LEU A 390 20.43 -15.13 0.54
N ARG A 391 21.47 -15.80 0.11
CA ARG A 391 22.58 -15.13 -0.57
C ARG A 391 22.18 -14.76 -2.00
N MET A 392 22.39 -13.51 -2.39
CA MET A 392 22.12 -13.03 -3.74
C MET A 392 22.93 -13.84 -4.77
N ARG A 393 22.27 -14.31 -5.79
CA ARG A 393 22.90 -15.03 -6.91
C ARG A 393 23.78 -14.06 -7.70
N SER A 394 25.04 -14.41 -7.85
CA SER A 394 25.93 -13.79 -8.83
C SER A 394 26.43 -14.87 -9.80
N PRO A 395 26.84 -14.52 -11.04
CA PRO A 395 27.42 -15.48 -11.97
C PRO A 395 28.66 -16.18 -11.39
N ALA A 396 29.46 -15.45 -10.60
CA ALA A 396 30.62 -16.02 -9.92
C ALA A 396 30.24 -17.04 -8.85
N LEU A 397 29.27 -16.70 -8.00
CA LEU A 397 28.75 -17.62 -6.97
C LEU A 397 28.14 -18.89 -7.62
N THR A 398 27.35 -18.72 -8.66
CA THR A 398 26.74 -19.86 -9.37
C THR A 398 27.82 -20.79 -9.93
N ARG A 399 28.86 -20.26 -10.58
CA ARG A 399 29.99 -21.04 -11.07
C ARG A 399 30.76 -21.75 -9.93
N HIS A 400 30.99 -21.03 -8.83
CA HIS A 400 31.65 -21.61 -7.65
C HIS A 400 30.85 -22.79 -7.08
N ILE A 401 29.54 -22.62 -6.90
CA ILE A 401 28.67 -23.72 -6.41
C ILE A 401 28.64 -24.89 -7.36
N GLN A 402 28.59 -24.67 -8.67
CA GLN A 402 28.60 -25.72 -9.68
C GLN A 402 29.95 -26.49 -9.75
N ALA A 403 31.04 -25.83 -9.35
CA ALA A 403 32.37 -26.43 -9.30
C ALA A 403 32.65 -27.21 -8.00
N LEU A 404 31.76 -27.13 -7.00
CA LEU A 404 31.95 -27.89 -5.75
C LEU A 404 31.80 -29.38 -6.01
N PRO A 405 32.70 -30.22 -5.48
CA PRO A 405 32.57 -31.66 -5.57
C PRO A 405 31.33 -32.15 -4.81
N ALA A 406 30.65 -33.17 -5.30
CA ALA A 406 29.45 -33.74 -4.67
C ALA A 406 29.66 -34.08 -3.19
N ALA A 407 30.84 -34.46 -2.79
CA ALA A 407 31.22 -34.72 -1.39
C ALA A 407 31.24 -33.45 -0.49
N ALA A 408 31.31 -32.27 -1.10
CA ALA A 408 31.19 -31.02 -0.34
C ALA A 408 29.73 -30.68 0.03
N CYS A 409 28.79 -31.41 -0.55
CA CYS A 409 27.36 -31.26 -0.30
C CYS A 409 26.90 -32.32 0.71
N ALA A 410 26.58 -31.89 1.94
CA ALA A 410 25.94 -32.79 2.89
C ALA A 410 24.49 -33.10 2.43
N PRO A 411 24.03 -34.36 2.48
CA PRO A 411 22.65 -34.68 2.19
C PRO A 411 21.75 -34.02 3.24
N CYS A 412 20.84 -33.15 2.81
CA CYS A 412 19.81 -32.58 3.65
C CYS A 412 18.54 -33.41 3.53
N ALA A 413 18.15 -34.09 4.59
CA ALA A 413 16.83 -34.66 4.71
C ALA A 413 15.84 -33.55 5.14
N TRP A 414 14.97 -33.13 4.24
CA TRP A 414 13.86 -32.24 4.59
C TRP A 414 12.70 -33.10 5.09
N THR A 415 12.42 -33.02 6.37
CA THR A 415 11.15 -33.51 6.90
C THR A 415 10.15 -32.37 6.79
N VAL A 416 9.24 -32.45 5.82
CA VAL A 416 8.09 -31.53 5.75
C VAL A 416 7.14 -31.93 6.85
N THR A 417 7.29 -31.38 8.02
CA THR A 417 6.28 -31.43 9.07
C THR A 417 5.23 -30.33 8.78
N ALA A 418 3.97 -30.67 8.96
CA ALA A 418 2.84 -29.77 8.78
C ALA A 418 3.02 -28.45 9.54
N PRO A 419 2.42 -27.33 9.11
CA PRO A 419 2.86 -25.95 9.43
C PRO A 419 2.71 -25.50 10.88
N THR A 420 2.48 -26.35 11.83
CA THR A 420 2.17 -25.96 13.23
C THR A 420 3.19 -26.35 14.28
N ALA A 421 4.24 -27.05 13.95
CA ALA A 421 5.23 -27.39 14.98
C ALA A 421 6.55 -27.83 14.34
N ALA A 422 7.47 -26.97 14.07
CA ALA A 422 8.91 -27.19 14.11
C ALA A 422 9.69 -26.24 13.18
N ARG A 423 9.90 -25.03 13.61
CA ARG A 423 11.00 -24.20 13.12
C ARG A 423 12.20 -24.34 14.05
N ARG A 424 12.73 -25.54 14.17
CA ARG A 424 14.05 -25.72 14.75
C ARG A 424 14.83 -26.74 13.95
N SER A 425 15.67 -26.30 13.05
CA SER A 425 16.80 -27.08 12.58
C SER A 425 18.05 -26.21 12.59
N SER A 426 18.86 -26.38 13.59
CA SER A 426 20.20 -25.82 13.66
C SER A 426 21.09 -26.57 12.67
N THR A 427 21.40 -25.98 11.53
CA THR A 427 22.57 -26.39 10.74
C THR A 427 23.17 -25.21 10.02
N SER A 428 24.36 -24.87 10.40
CA SER A 428 25.20 -23.78 9.90
C SER A 428 25.84 -24.02 8.52
N LYS A 429 25.28 -24.89 7.67
CA LYS A 429 25.77 -25.10 6.29
C LYS A 429 24.66 -24.80 5.28
N PRO A 430 24.95 -24.04 4.21
CA PRO A 430 23.98 -23.77 3.16
C PRO A 430 23.59 -25.07 2.43
N PRO A 431 22.30 -25.24 2.08
CA PRO A 431 21.86 -26.40 1.32
C PRO A 431 22.47 -26.37 -0.08
N CYS A 432 22.90 -27.53 -0.55
CA CYS A 432 23.39 -27.75 -1.91
C CYS A 432 22.23 -27.70 -2.91
N PRO A 433 22.42 -27.16 -4.12
CA PRO A 433 21.42 -27.24 -5.17
C PRO A 433 21.23 -28.70 -5.61
N PRO A 434 20.01 -29.08 -6.00
CA PRO A 434 19.77 -30.45 -6.52
C PRO A 434 20.60 -30.67 -7.77
N THR A 435 21.27 -31.83 -7.83
CA THR A 435 21.95 -32.34 -9.03
C THR A 435 20.94 -32.50 -10.16
N PRO A 436 21.25 -32.12 -11.39
CA PRO A 436 20.39 -32.39 -12.53
C PRO A 436 20.32 -33.91 -12.72
N THR A 437 19.15 -34.49 -12.49
CA THR A 437 18.86 -35.88 -12.86
C THR A 437 18.79 -35.99 -14.38
N PRO A 438 19.42 -37.00 -15.02
CA PRO A 438 19.22 -37.26 -16.43
C PRO A 438 17.76 -37.67 -16.67
N SER A 439 17.18 -37.12 -17.71
CA SER A 439 15.81 -37.36 -18.16
C SER A 439 15.57 -38.84 -18.43
N ALA A 440 14.74 -39.49 -17.64
CA ALA A 440 14.08 -40.72 -18.01
C ALA A 440 12.61 -40.38 -18.29
N SER A 441 12.26 -40.51 -19.55
CA SER A 441 10.89 -40.50 -20.04
C SER A 441 10.11 -41.67 -19.45
N SER A 442 9.06 -41.39 -18.69
CA SER A 442 7.98 -42.37 -18.49
C SER A 442 6.67 -41.61 -18.24
N SER A 443 5.78 -41.79 -19.20
CA SER A 443 4.37 -41.52 -19.18
C SER A 443 3.67 -42.21 -18.01
N SER A 444 2.91 -41.49 -17.20
CA SER A 444 1.80 -42.10 -16.47
C SER A 444 0.68 -41.05 -16.28
N THR A 445 -0.41 -41.34 -16.92
CA THR A 445 -1.75 -40.80 -16.77
C THR A 445 -2.21 -40.95 -15.32
N ALA A 446 -2.61 -39.85 -14.71
CA ALA A 446 -3.38 -39.89 -13.48
C ALA A 446 -4.69 -39.10 -13.66
N SER A 447 -5.76 -39.82 -13.44
CA SER A 447 -7.17 -39.47 -13.50
C SER A 447 -7.55 -38.41 -12.49
N ALA A 448 -8.34 -37.44 -12.94
CA ALA A 448 -9.00 -36.44 -12.12
C ALA A 448 -10.13 -37.05 -11.31
N ALA A 449 -10.21 -36.75 -10.02
CA ALA A 449 -11.38 -36.91 -9.20
C ALA A 449 -11.89 -35.54 -8.76
N THR A 450 -13.11 -35.23 -9.15
CA THR A 450 -13.92 -34.06 -8.80
C THR A 450 -14.58 -34.27 -7.43
N PRO A 451 -14.71 -33.29 -6.57
CA PRO A 451 -15.74 -33.30 -5.52
C PRO A 451 -16.84 -32.28 -5.82
N GLN A 452 -18.07 -32.76 -5.72
CA GLN A 452 -19.33 -32.03 -5.54
C GLN A 452 -19.86 -32.32 -4.14
N PRO A 453 -20.86 -31.55 -3.69
CA PRO A 453 -21.15 -30.11 -3.77
C PRO A 453 -20.87 -29.40 -2.46
#